data_e5ca1581a29c34b9213add92d91ce003
#
_entry.id   e5ca1581a29c34b9213add92d91ce003
#
_cell.length_a   1.000
_cell.length_b   1.000
_cell.length_c   1.000
_cell.angle_alpha   90.00
_cell.angle_beta   90.00
_cell.angle_gamma   90.00
#
_symmetry.space_group_name_H-M   'P 1'
#
loop_
_entity.id
_entity.type
_entity.pdbx_description
1 polymer ?
#
loop_
_entity_poly.entity_id
_entity_poly.type
_entity_poly.pdbx_seq_one_letter_code
_entity_poly.pdbx_strand_id
1 'polypeptide(L)'
;MNIELLERLCTACGVSGDEDDIRDIILEEIKPYADELKVDSLGNILAFKKGKQRAKSKLLISAHMDEVGFIVTNIESNGTLKFAEVGGIDKKAACGKAVLIGKNKLPGVIGAVPVHVLKADERAKNPSIDSLYIDIGADTKEQAEKCVSLGDCVYFDSVFEADERIIGKAIDDRAGCMALIELLQSELEYDTYFSFVVQEEIGLRGAKGAAF
;
A
#
# COMPACT_ATOMS: atom_id res chain seq x y z
N MET A 1 -18.03 2.47 12.91
CA MET A 1 -16.83 1.97 12.21
C MET A 1 -17.24 0.71 11.44
N ASN A 2 -17.13 0.74 10.15
CA ASN A 2 -17.46 -0.38 9.26
C ASN A 2 -16.24 -1.31 9.12
N ILE A 3 -16.22 -2.39 9.90
CA ILE A 3 -15.09 -3.35 9.92
C ILE A 3 -14.91 -4.07 8.58
N GLU A 4 -15.99 -4.41 7.90
CA GLU A 4 -15.94 -5.05 6.59
C GLU A 4 -15.30 -4.14 5.53
N LEU A 5 -15.61 -2.85 5.55
CA LEU A 5 -14.95 -1.87 4.69
C LEU A 5 -13.46 -1.74 5.04
N LEU A 6 -13.11 -1.67 6.33
CA LEU A 6 -11.73 -1.57 6.75
C LEU A 6 -10.93 -2.81 6.31
N GLU A 7 -11.50 -4.01 6.42
CA GLU A 7 -10.90 -5.24 5.92
C GLU A 7 -10.63 -5.16 4.41
N ARG A 8 -11.65 -4.76 3.62
CA ARG A 8 -11.48 -4.55 2.16
C ARG A 8 -10.37 -3.56 1.83
N LEU A 9 -10.32 -2.44 2.57
CA LEU A 9 -9.28 -1.43 2.40
C LEU A 9 -7.89 -1.97 2.78
N CYS A 10 -7.75 -2.62 3.92
CA CYS A 10 -6.46 -3.11 4.42
C CYS A 10 -5.91 -4.31 3.62
N THR A 11 -6.77 -5.14 3.03
CA THR A 11 -6.34 -6.29 2.24
C THR A 11 -6.06 -5.96 0.77
N ALA A 12 -6.56 -4.83 0.27
CA ALA A 12 -6.27 -4.35 -1.07
C ALA A 12 -4.77 -4.09 -1.25
N CYS A 13 -4.24 -4.46 -2.42
CA CYS A 13 -2.89 -4.10 -2.83
C CYS A 13 -2.82 -2.61 -3.18
N GLY A 14 -1.70 -1.95 -2.87
CA GLY A 14 -1.58 -0.53 -3.09
C GLY A 14 -0.24 0.03 -2.64
N VAL A 15 0.86 -0.57 -3.09
CA VAL A 15 2.21 -0.01 -2.89
C VAL A 15 2.32 1.33 -3.63
N SER A 16 3.09 2.29 -3.06
CA SER A 16 3.29 3.60 -3.68
C SER A 16 3.65 3.50 -5.17
N GLY A 17 2.81 4.08 -6.02
CA GLY A 17 2.93 4.04 -7.49
C GLY A 17 2.10 2.94 -8.16
N ASP A 18 1.44 2.08 -7.39
CA ASP A 18 0.54 1.02 -7.88
C ASP A 18 -0.72 0.92 -6.98
N GLU A 19 -1.43 2.05 -6.83
CA GLU A 19 -2.56 2.21 -5.93
C GLU A 19 -3.93 1.96 -6.61
N ASP A 20 -3.95 1.36 -7.79
CA ASP A 20 -5.16 1.22 -8.58
C ASP A 20 -6.25 0.42 -7.84
N ASP A 21 -5.90 -0.74 -7.25
CA ASP A 21 -6.87 -1.60 -6.55
C ASP A 21 -7.56 -0.85 -5.39
N ILE A 22 -6.80 -0.14 -4.57
CA ILE A 22 -7.35 0.61 -3.44
C ILE A 22 -8.13 1.84 -3.90
N ARG A 23 -7.66 2.52 -4.95
CA ARG A 23 -8.36 3.67 -5.52
C ARG A 23 -9.75 3.29 -6.02
N ASP A 24 -9.87 2.15 -6.68
CA ASP A 24 -11.15 1.68 -7.21
C ASP A 24 -12.16 1.39 -6.09
N ILE A 25 -11.72 0.77 -4.99
CA ILE A 25 -12.56 0.54 -3.81
C ILE A 25 -13.06 1.88 -3.24
N ILE A 26 -12.16 2.86 -3.05
CA ILE A 26 -12.54 4.16 -2.50
C ILE A 26 -13.51 4.88 -3.43
N LEU A 27 -13.26 4.87 -4.73
CA LEU A 27 -14.16 5.49 -5.72
C LEU A 27 -15.55 4.86 -5.70
N GLU A 28 -15.65 3.53 -5.59
CA GLU A 28 -16.92 2.83 -5.45
C GLU A 28 -17.71 3.33 -4.24
N GLU A 29 -17.06 3.47 -3.08
CA GLU A 29 -17.68 3.84 -1.82
C GLU A 29 -18.13 5.31 -1.76
N ILE A 30 -17.39 6.24 -2.40
CA ILE A 30 -17.66 7.68 -2.26
C ILE A 30 -18.45 8.29 -3.41
N LYS A 31 -18.45 7.67 -4.59
CA LYS A 31 -19.09 8.23 -5.79
C LYS A 31 -20.56 8.62 -5.62
N PRO A 32 -21.41 7.88 -4.88
CA PRO A 32 -22.79 8.25 -4.67
C PRO A 32 -23.00 9.46 -3.76
N TYR A 33 -21.98 9.87 -3.01
CA TYR A 33 -22.09 10.84 -1.92
C TYR A 33 -21.34 12.15 -2.17
N ALA A 34 -20.45 12.19 -3.16
CA ALA A 34 -19.68 13.37 -3.53
C ALA A 34 -20.48 14.26 -4.50
N ASP A 35 -20.50 15.58 -4.28
CA ASP A 35 -21.05 16.55 -5.24
C ASP A 35 -20.11 16.75 -6.45
N GLU A 36 -18.80 16.71 -6.20
CA GLU A 36 -17.76 16.74 -7.24
C GLU A 36 -16.71 15.68 -6.93
N LEU A 37 -16.24 15.00 -7.97
CA LEU A 37 -15.25 13.92 -7.86
C LEU A 37 -14.29 13.98 -9.05
N LYS A 38 -12.99 13.97 -8.75
CA LYS A 38 -11.94 13.99 -9.76
C LYS A 38 -10.79 13.08 -9.34
N VAL A 39 -10.23 12.36 -10.29
CA VAL A 39 -8.92 11.72 -10.16
C VAL A 39 -7.92 12.55 -10.95
N ASP A 40 -6.83 12.95 -10.31
CA ASP A 40 -5.79 13.72 -10.98
C ASP A 40 -4.81 12.83 -11.76
N SER A 41 -3.85 13.44 -12.45
CA SER A 41 -2.87 12.70 -13.28
C SER A 41 -1.89 11.84 -12.47
N LEU A 42 -1.75 12.07 -11.17
CA LEU A 42 -0.90 11.28 -10.30
C LEU A 42 -1.67 10.08 -9.70
N GLY A 43 -3.00 10.18 -9.69
CA GLY A 43 -3.88 9.15 -9.13
C GLY A 43 -4.56 9.55 -7.82
N ASN A 44 -4.36 10.79 -7.32
CA ASN A 44 -5.10 11.27 -6.16
C ASN A 44 -6.59 11.35 -6.46
N ILE A 45 -7.43 10.97 -5.50
CA ILE A 45 -8.86 11.24 -5.53
C ILE A 45 -9.11 12.57 -4.82
N LEU A 46 -9.76 13.49 -5.50
CA LEU A 46 -10.22 14.76 -4.96
C LEU A 46 -11.74 14.78 -5.00
N ALA A 47 -12.37 14.86 -3.84
CA ALA A 47 -13.82 14.91 -3.72
C ALA A 47 -14.25 16.19 -3.00
N PHE A 48 -15.44 16.69 -3.35
CA PHE A 48 -16.07 17.81 -2.68
C PHE A 48 -17.48 17.41 -2.27
N LYS A 49 -17.85 17.78 -1.04
CA LYS A 49 -19.21 17.63 -0.55
C LYS A 49 -19.70 18.91 0.10
N LYS A 50 -20.90 19.34 -0.29
CA LYS A 50 -21.59 20.48 0.29
C LYS A 50 -22.05 20.17 1.70
N GLY A 51 -21.81 21.10 2.60
CA GLY A 51 -22.40 21.12 3.94
C GLY A 51 -23.67 21.93 4.01
N LYS A 52 -24.28 21.97 5.18
CA LYS A 52 -25.45 22.82 5.49
C LYS A 52 -25.11 24.31 5.40
N GLN A 53 -23.87 24.65 5.71
CA GLN A 53 -23.36 26.02 5.71
C GLN A 53 -22.10 26.17 4.85
N ARG A 54 -21.86 27.41 4.42
CA ARG A 54 -20.62 27.76 3.71
C ARG A 54 -19.55 28.15 4.72
N ALA A 55 -18.43 27.43 4.72
CA ALA A 55 -17.29 27.78 5.57
C ALA A 55 -16.66 29.11 5.09
N LYS A 56 -16.13 29.91 6.04
CA LYS A 56 -15.34 31.11 5.71
C LYS A 56 -14.03 30.80 5.03
N SER A 57 -13.48 29.63 5.32
CA SER A 57 -12.23 29.10 4.73
C SER A 57 -12.52 27.72 4.14
N LYS A 58 -11.75 27.34 3.12
CA LYS A 58 -11.78 25.98 2.58
C LYS A 58 -11.30 25.01 3.64
N LEU A 59 -12.07 23.97 3.89
CA LEU A 59 -11.67 22.83 4.73
C LEU A 59 -11.28 21.69 3.81
N LEU A 60 -10.05 21.19 3.96
CA LEU A 60 -9.55 20.00 3.28
C LEU A 60 -9.14 18.97 4.32
N ILE A 61 -9.64 17.75 4.19
CA ILE A 61 -9.26 16.60 5.00
C ILE A 61 -8.58 15.59 4.08
N SER A 62 -7.45 15.05 4.51
CA SER A 62 -6.61 14.18 3.69
C SER A 62 -6.23 12.90 4.41
N ALA A 63 -6.16 11.79 3.66
CA ALA A 63 -5.58 10.52 4.06
C ALA A 63 -4.80 9.95 2.86
N HIS A 64 -3.79 9.09 3.10
CA HIS A 64 -3.10 8.45 1.99
C HIS A 64 -3.61 7.03 1.72
N MET A 65 -3.56 6.65 0.43
CA MET A 65 -4.03 5.34 -0.02
C MET A 65 -2.92 4.30 -0.08
N ASP A 66 -1.67 4.74 -0.26
CA ASP A 66 -0.56 3.84 -0.47
C ASP A 66 -0.09 3.15 0.81
N GLU A 67 0.62 2.08 0.61
CA GLU A 67 1.30 1.30 1.64
C GLU A 67 2.75 1.06 1.24
N VAL A 68 3.60 0.71 2.21
CA VAL A 68 4.97 0.28 1.97
C VAL A 68 5.01 -1.10 1.34
N GLY A 69 6.02 -1.35 0.51
CA GLY A 69 6.25 -2.66 -0.11
C GLY A 69 7.57 -2.70 -0.85
N PHE A 70 7.62 -3.46 -1.93
CA PHE A 70 8.85 -3.62 -2.69
C PHE A 70 8.58 -3.61 -4.20
N ILE A 71 9.66 -3.53 -4.98
CA ILE A 71 9.63 -3.62 -6.43
C ILE A 71 10.71 -4.60 -6.90
N VAL A 72 10.37 -5.49 -7.84
CA VAL A 72 11.32 -6.47 -8.41
C VAL A 72 12.37 -5.76 -9.24
N THR A 73 13.65 -5.97 -8.89
CA THR A 73 14.80 -5.34 -9.57
C THR A 73 15.65 -6.29 -10.39
N ASN A 74 15.65 -7.58 -10.05
CA ASN A 74 16.36 -8.61 -10.82
C ASN A 74 15.73 -10.00 -10.62
N ILE A 75 15.95 -10.89 -11.57
CA ILE A 75 15.59 -12.32 -11.50
C ILE A 75 16.89 -13.11 -11.62
N GLU A 76 17.24 -13.82 -10.56
CA GLU A 76 18.48 -14.59 -10.47
C GLU A 76 18.42 -15.89 -11.28
N SER A 77 19.59 -16.46 -11.61
CA SER A 77 19.69 -17.70 -12.40
C SER A 77 19.00 -18.91 -11.75
N ASN A 78 18.86 -18.89 -10.41
CA ASN A 78 18.18 -19.93 -9.62
C ASN A 78 16.67 -19.65 -9.44
N GLY A 79 16.11 -18.68 -10.13
CA GLY A 79 14.67 -18.36 -10.07
C GLY A 79 14.25 -17.45 -8.93
N THR A 80 15.13 -17.10 -7.97
CA THR A 80 14.81 -16.16 -6.91
C THR A 80 14.79 -14.72 -7.43
N LEU A 81 14.03 -13.84 -6.75
CA LEU A 81 13.91 -12.44 -7.15
C LEU A 81 14.72 -11.55 -6.22
N LYS A 82 15.39 -10.55 -6.78
CA LYS A 82 15.92 -9.41 -6.07
C LYS A 82 14.93 -8.26 -6.13
N PHE A 83 14.91 -7.44 -5.10
CA PHE A 83 13.92 -6.38 -4.95
C PHE A 83 14.50 -5.16 -4.24
N ALA A 84 13.87 -4.01 -4.41
CA ALA A 84 14.15 -2.78 -3.70
C ALA A 84 12.94 -2.37 -2.85
N GLU A 85 13.20 -1.58 -1.81
CA GLU A 85 12.15 -1.03 -0.95
C GLU A 85 11.38 0.08 -1.66
N VAL A 86 10.08 0.10 -1.43
CA VAL A 86 9.18 1.21 -1.75
C VAL A 86 8.57 1.68 -0.43
N GLY A 87 8.99 2.86 0.03
CA GLY A 87 8.70 3.34 1.38
C GLY A 87 9.70 2.85 2.43
N GLY A 88 9.44 3.17 3.69
CA GLY A 88 10.32 2.83 4.81
C GLY A 88 9.98 1.49 5.45
N ILE A 89 10.85 0.47 5.30
CA ILE A 89 10.61 -0.88 5.81
C ILE A 89 11.75 -1.34 6.73
N ASP A 90 11.41 -1.90 7.89
CA ASP A 90 12.39 -2.62 8.72
C ASP A 90 12.71 -3.98 8.08
N LYS A 91 13.94 -4.14 7.61
CA LYS A 91 14.43 -5.34 6.93
C LYS A 91 14.35 -6.60 7.79
N LYS A 92 14.44 -6.45 9.12
CA LYS A 92 14.24 -7.59 10.03
C LYS A 92 12.80 -8.07 10.02
N ALA A 93 11.85 -7.13 9.99
CA ALA A 93 10.43 -7.44 9.95
C ALA A 93 10.01 -8.07 8.62
N ALA A 94 10.72 -7.77 7.52
CA ALA A 94 10.46 -8.32 6.20
C ALA A 94 10.86 -9.80 6.08
N CYS A 95 11.90 -10.25 6.79
CA CYS A 95 12.37 -11.64 6.70
C CYS A 95 11.27 -12.65 7.07
N GLY A 96 11.05 -13.64 6.20
CA GLY A 96 10.08 -14.73 6.41
C GLY A 96 8.63 -14.32 6.13
N LYS A 97 8.38 -13.10 5.67
CA LYS A 97 7.02 -12.65 5.32
C LYS A 97 6.57 -13.23 3.99
N ALA A 98 5.30 -13.62 3.96
CA ALA A 98 4.60 -13.92 2.72
C ALA A 98 4.33 -12.62 1.96
N VAL A 99 4.43 -12.71 0.63
CA VAL A 99 4.22 -11.58 -0.29
C VAL A 99 3.44 -12.01 -1.51
N LEU A 100 2.81 -11.03 -2.16
CA LEU A 100 2.14 -11.17 -3.44
C LEU A 100 2.89 -10.33 -4.48
N ILE A 101 3.16 -10.88 -5.66
CA ILE A 101 3.98 -10.22 -6.69
C ILE A 101 3.13 -9.91 -7.93
N GLY A 102 3.24 -8.69 -8.40
CA GLY A 102 2.65 -8.22 -9.65
C GLY A 102 1.13 -8.26 -9.67
N LYS A 103 0.56 -7.97 -10.82
CA LYS A 103 -0.91 -7.91 -11.02
C LYS A 103 -1.61 -9.25 -10.82
N ASN A 104 -0.91 -10.36 -11.07
CA ASN A 104 -1.44 -11.69 -10.87
C ASN A 104 -1.40 -12.15 -9.42
N LYS A 105 -0.86 -11.34 -8.51
CA LYS A 105 -0.73 -11.62 -7.08
C LYS A 105 -0.08 -12.99 -6.84
N LEU A 106 1.04 -13.25 -7.56
CA LEU A 106 1.79 -14.49 -7.42
C LEU A 106 2.33 -14.59 -5.98
N PRO A 107 2.06 -15.67 -5.24
CA PRO A 107 2.57 -15.82 -3.90
C PRO A 107 4.08 -16.06 -3.88
N GLY A 108 4.75 -15.48 -2.90
CA GLY A 108 6.18 -15.68 -2.63
C GLY A 108 6.50 -15.49 -1.16
N VAL A 109 7.74 -15.80 -0.79
CA VAL A 109 8.23 -15.64 0.58
C VAL A 109 9.57 -14.90 0.56
N ILE A 110 9.72 -13.90 1.45
CA ILE A 110 11.00 -13.20 1.60
C ILE A 110 11.96 -14.09 2.39
N GLY A 111 13.00 -14.56 1.74
CA GLY A 111 14.08 -15.36 2.31
C GLY A 111 15.30 -14.52 2.67
N ALA A 112 16.08 -15.04 3.62
CA ALA A 112 17.36 -14.51 4.02
C ALA A 112 18.38 -15.64 4.18
N VAL A 113 19.67 -15.33 4.16
CA VAL A 113 20.70 -16.32 4.50
C VAL A 113 20.50 -16.80 5.93
N PRO A 114 20.41 -18.13 6.16
CA PRO A 114 20.17 -18.66 7.49
C PRO A 114 21.24 -18.22 8.51
N VAL A 115 20.80 -17.86 9.71
CA VAL A 115 21.67 -17.27 10.75
C VAL A 115 22.88 -18.17 11.10
N HIS A 116 22.73 -19.50 11.01
CA HIS A 116 23.82 -20.44 11.32
C HIS A 116 24.93 -20.48 10.25
N VAL A 117 24.66 -19.96 9.05
CA VAL A 117 25.64 -19.84 7.94
C VAL A 117 26.39 -18.51 8.02
N LEU A 118 25.82 -17.49 8.68
CA LEU A 118 26.42 -16.17 8.82
C LEU A 118 27.61 -16.21 9.79
N LYS A 119 28.64 -15.38 9.51
CA LYS A 119 29.74 -15.12 10.42
C LYS A 119 29.28 -14.40 11.68
N ALA A 120 30.05 -14.49 12.76
CA ALA A 120 29.67 -13.91 14.06
C ALA A 120 29.43 -12.39 14.01
N ASP A 121 30.19 -11.68 13.21
CA ASP A 121 30.08 -10.22 13.01
C ASP A 121 28.87 -9.84 12.13
N GLU A 122 28.43 -10.72 11.24
CA GLU A 122 27.25 -10.54 10.39
C GLU A 122 25.95 -10.78 11.17
N ARG A 123 25.96 -11.74 12.11
CA ARG A 123 24.80 -12.06 12.96
C ARG A 123 24.34 -10.88 13.83
N ALA A 124 25.28 -10.00 14.21
CA ALA A 124 25.02 -8.83 15.04
C ALA A 124 24.44 -7.64 14.25
N LYS A 125 24.50 -7.69 12.91
CA LYS A 125 24.03 -6.60 12.06
C LYS A 125 22.60 -6.86 11.55
N ASN A 126 21.90 -5.77 11.25
CA ASN A 126 20.64 -5.87 10.51
C ASN A 126 20.92 -6.39 9.09
N PRO A 127 20.06 -7.25 8.54
CA PRO A 127 20.19 -7.68 7.15
C PRO A 127 20.14 -6.46 6.22
N SER A 128 20.96 -6.44 5.19
CA SER A 128 20.83 -5.49 4.09
C SER A 128 19.74 -6.00 3.13
N ILE A 129 19.10 -5.08 2.39
CA ILE A 129 18.12 -5.46 1.36
C ILE A 129 18.74 -6.41 0.33
N ASP A 130 20.00 -6.19 -0.02
CA ASP A 130 20.75 -7.01 -1.01
C ASP A 130 20.96 -8.46 -0.54
N SER A 131 20.93 -8.70 0.79
CA SER A 131 21.04 -10.06 1.36
C SER A 131 19.72 -10.82 1.37
N LEU A 132 18.61 -10.15 1.07
CA LEU A 132 17.28 -10.73 0.97
C LEU A 132 16.98 -11.15 -0.46
N TYR A 133 16.05 -12.08 -0.61
CA TYR A 133 15.51 -12.52 -1.89
C TYR A 133 14.05 -12.94 -1.70
N ILE A 134 13.28 -12.98 -2.79
CA ILE A 134 11.95 -13.57 -2.77
C ILE A 134 12.02 -14.91 -3.50
N ASP A 135 11.50 -15.93 -2.84
CA ASP A 135 11.31 -17.28 -3.39
C ASP A 135 9.85 -17.43 -3.83
N ILE A 136 9.66 -17.78 -5.10
CA ILE A 136 8.36 -18.01 -5.73
C ILE A 136 8.17 -19.47 -6.17
N GLY A 137 9.07 -20.38 -5.76
CA GLY A 137 9.08 -21.78 -6.14
C GLY A 137 9.56 -22.05 -7.56
N ALA A 138 10.25 -21.11 -8.21
CA ALA A 138 10.90 -21.31 -9.49
C ALA A 138 12.33 -21.82 -9.31
N ASP A 139 12.74 -22.80 -10.11
CA ASP A 139 14.09 -23.40 -10.07
C ASP A 139 15.08 -22.71 -11.02
N THR A 140 14.59 -21.97 -12.00
CA THR A 140 15.40 -21.26 -12.99
C THR A 140 14.84 -19.88 -13.32
N LYS A 141 15.72 -19.02 -13.84
CA LYS A 141 15.35 -17.69 -14.32
C LYS A 141 14.22 -17.73 -15.35
N GLU A 142 14.29 -18.66 -16.31
CA GLU A 142 13.32 -18.80 -17.39
C GLU A 142 11.93 -19.24 -16.88
N GLN A 143 11.89 -19.97 -15.75
CA GLN A 143 10.62 -20.29 -15.09
C GLN A 143 10.03 -19.04 -14.42
N ALA A 144 10.85 -18.30 -13.68
CA ALA A 144 10.41 -17.08 -12.99
C ALA A 144 9.95 -15.99 -13.98
N GLU A 145 10.66 -15.77 -15.07
CA GLU A 145 10.33 -14.78 -16.12
C GLU A 145 8.98 -15.05 -16.83
N LYS A 146 8.42 -16.24 -16.72
CA LYS A 146 7.06 -16.53 -17.22
C LYS A 146 5.96 -15.93 -16.36
N CYS A 147 6.27 -15.64 -15.09
CA CYS A 147 5.28 -15.24 -14.09
C CYS A 147 5.54 -13.84 -13.51
N VAL A 148 6.78 -13.36 -13.57
CA VAL A 148 7.23 -12.12 -12.94
C VAL A 148 8.05 -11.31 -13.93
N SER A 149 7.88 -10.00 -13.91
CA SER A 149 8.62 -9.02 -14.70
C SER A 149 9.40 -8.07 -13.80
N LEU A 150 10.48 -7.50 -14.33
CA LEU A 150 11.18 -6.41 -13.66
C LEU A 150 10.21 -5.21 -13.53
N GLY A 151 10.18 -4.59 -12.36
CA GLY A 151 9.27 -3.51 -12.07
C GLY A 151 7.92 -3.95 -11.48
N ASP A 152 7.65 -5.25 -11.38
CA ASP A 152 6.46 -5.72 -10.67
C ASP A 152 6.52 -5.30 -9.20
N CYS A 153 5.42 -4.72 -8.70
CA CYS A 153 5.26 -4.40 -7.30
C CYS A 153 5.07 -5.66 -6.45
N VAL A 154 5.54 -5.58 -5.22
CA VAL A 154 5.47 -6.68 -4.24
C VAL A 154 4.78 -6.17 -2.99
N TYR A 155 3.68 -6.79 -2.63
CA TYR A 155 2.82 -6.43 -1.51
C TYR A 155 3.00 -7.44 -0.38
N PHE A 156 2.90 -6.99 0.87
CA PHE A 156 2.80 -7.94 1.98
C PHE A 156 1.49 -8.72 1.90
N ASP A 157 1.58 -10.04 2.01
CA ASP A 157 0.41 -10.90 2.21
C ASP A 157 0.16 -10.99 3.72
N SER A 158 -0.98 -10.49 4.17
CA SER A 158 -1.32 -10.38 5.59
C SER A 158 -2.78 -10.72 5.83
N VAL A 159 -3.04 -11.42 6.92
CA VAL A 159 -4.38 -11.69 7.42
C VAL A 159 -4.92 -10.44 8.11
N PHE A 160 -6.19 -10.15 7.90
CA PHE A 160 -6.93 -9.15 8.66
C PHE A 160 -7.73 -9.85 9.77
N GLU A 161 -7.58 -9.39 10.99
CA GLU A 161 -8.31 -9.88 12.17
C GLU A 161 -8.91 -8.70 12.91
N ALA A 162 -10.17 -8.80 13.31
CA ALA A 162 -10.87 -7.78 14.07
C ALA A 162 -11.69 -8.44 15.18
N ASP A 163 -11.15 -8.40 16.40
CA ASP A 163 -11.82 -8.85 17.63
C ASP A 163 -11.72 -7.72 18.66
N GLU A 164 -11.07 -7.92 19.80
CA GLU A 164 -10.77 -6.85 20.77
C GLU A 164 -9.80 -5.80 20.19
N ARG A 165 -9.01 -6.18 19.22
CA ARG A 165 -8.07 -5.34 18.49
C ARG A 165 -8.16 -5.62 17.00
N ILE A 166 -7.75 -4.64 16.21
CA ILE A 166 -7.62 -4.79 14.75
C ILE A 166 -6.16 -5.07 14.45
N ILE A 167 -5.91 -6.12 13.68
CA ILE A 167 -4.59 -6.51 13.19
C ILE A 167 -4.68 -6.67 11.67
N GLY A 168 -3.78 -6.03 10.95
CA GLY A 168 -3.73 -6.08 9.49
C GLY A 168 -2.56 -5.28 8.95
N LYS A 169 -2.31 -5.38 7.65
CA LYS A 169 -1.38 -4.49 6.95
C LYS A 169 -2.04 -3.14 6.65
N ALA A 170 -1.23 -2.16 6.31
CA ALA A 170 -1.68 -0.87 5.77
C ALA A 170 -2.75 -0.13 6.62
N ILE A 171 -2.82 -0.36 7.94
CA ILE A 171 -3.71 0.38 8.84
C ILE A 171 -3.37 1.86 8.78
N ASP A 172 -2.12 2.21 8.69
CA ASP A 172 -1.58 3.47 8.22
C ASP A 172 -1.56 3.46 6.67
N ASP A 173 -2.39 4.22 5.93
CA ASP A 173 -3.45 5.08 6.50
C ASP A 173 -4.84 4.70 5.95
N ARG A 174 -5.08 3.36 5.80
CA ARG A 174 -6.40 2.85 5.37
C ARG A 174 -7.48 3.14 6.42
N ALA A 175 -7.08 3.29 7.71
CA ALA A 175 -7.98 3.73 8.77
C ALA A 175 -8.41 5.19 8.55
N GLY A 176 -7.49 6.07 8.15
CA GLY A 176 -7.82 7.43 7.74
C GLY A 176 -8.68 7.46 6.48
N CYS A 177 -8.38 6.65 5.48
CA CYS A 177 -9.23 6.50 4.29
C CYS A 177 -10.66 6.10 4.66
N MET A 178 -10.84 5.11 5.54
CA MET A 178 -12.16 4.71 6.02
C MET A 178 -12.87 5.86 6.74
N ALA A 179 -12.17 6.58 7.63
CA ALA A 179 -12.74 7.72 8.34
C ALA A 179 -13.23 8.82 7.38
N LEU A 180 -12.46 9.09 6.31
CA LEU A 180 -12.85 10.03 5.27
C LEU A 180 -14.07 9.54 4.49
N ILE A 181 -14.13 8.25 4.16
CA ILE A 181 -15.30 7.64 3.48
C ILE A 181 -16.54 7.78 4.36
N GLU A 182 -16.50 7.37 5.64
CA GLU A 182 -17.63 7.48 6.56
C GLU A 182 -18.07 8.93 6.74
N LEU A 183 -17.12 9.86 6.84
CA LEU A 183 -17.42 11.29 6.94
C LEU A 183 -18.08 11.82 5.67
N LEU A 184 -17.58 11.43 4.50
CA LEU A 184 -18.16 11.82 3.21
C LEU A 184 -19.57 11.25 3.03
N GLN A 185 -19.86 10.06 3.57
CA GLN A 185 -21.20 9.46 3.56
C GLN A 185 -22.17 10.14 4.53
N SER A 186 -21.68 10.87 5.55
CA SER A 186 -22.49 11.53 6.55
C SER A 186 -23.01 12.92 6.10
N GLU A 187 -23.94 13.52 6.84
CA GLU A 187 -24.30 14.92 6.67
C GLU A 187 -23.20 15.83 7.23
N LEU A 188 -22.76 16.81 6.44
CA LEU A 188 -21.72 17.76 6.85
C LEU A 188 -22.31 19.10 7.28
N GLU A 189 -21.73 19.70 8.30
CA GLU A 189 -22.09 21.05 8.71
C GLU A 189 -21.53 22.09 7.74
N TYR A 190 -20.29 21.90 7.27
CA TYR A 190 -19.62 22.83 6.36
C TYR A 190 -19.20 22.14 5.06
N ASP A 191 -19.08 22.94 3.99
CA ASP A 191 -18.49 22.51 2.74
C ASP A 191 -17.08 21.96 2.99
N THR A 192 -16.84 20.73 2.54
CA THR A 192 -15.58 20.03 2.81
C THR A 192 -15.01 19.41 1.55
N TYR A 193 -13.73 19.60 1.36
CA TYR A 193 -12.91 18.91 0.38
C TYR A 193 -12.26 17.70 1.04
N PHE A 194 -12.19 16.61 0.31
CA PHE A 194 -11.54 15.37 0.71
C PHE A 194 -10.46 15.02 -0.31
N SER A 195 -9.31 14.59 0.17
CA SER A 195 -8.27 14.06 -0.70
C SER A 195 -7.79 12.71 -0.19
N PHE A 196 -7.84 11.70 -1.06
CA PHE A 196 -7.17 10.43 -0.86
C PHE A 196 -5.94 10.47 -1.73
N VAL A 197 -4.78 10.61 -1.09
CA VAL A 197 -3.53 10.88 -1.80
C VAL A 197 -2.73 9.61 -2.03
N VAL A 198 -1.90 9.62 -3.07
CA VAL A 198 -0.99 8.54 -3.45
C VAL A 198 0.44 8.90 -3.06
N GLN A 199 1.33 7.88 -3.01
CA GLN A 199 2.78 8.06 -2.89
C GLN A 199 3.20 8.92 -1.68
N GLU A 200 2.51 8.75 -0.56
CA GLU A 200 2.88 9.40 0.70
C GLU A 200 4.19 8.81 1.22
N GLU A 201 4.29 7.47 1.24
CA GLU A 201 5.38 6.67 1.82
C GLU A 201 6.74 6.86 1.11
N ILE A 202 6.74 7.47 -0.05
CA ILE A 202 7.93 7.84 -0.82
C ILE A 202 8.16 9.36 -0.90
N GLY A 203 7.59 10.12 0.03
CA GLY A 203 7.86 11.53 0.26
C GLY A 203 6.74 12.51 -0.08
N LEU A 204 5.51 12.22 0.35
CA LEU A 204 4.35 13.12 0.29
C LEU A 204 4.02 13.63 -1.13
N ARG A 205 4.25 12.80 -2.15
CA ARG A 205 4.16 13.25 -3.55
C ARG A 205 2.74 13.65 -3.94
N GLY A 206 1.76 12.80 -3.60
CA GLY A 206 0.35 13.05 -3.89
C GLY A 206 -0.18 14.27 -3.17
N ALA A 207 0.16 14.44 -1.89
CA ALA A 207 -0.28 15.57 -1.08
C ALA A 207 0.17 16.93 -1.65
N LYS A 208 1.36 16.99 -2.25
CA LYS A 208 1.83 18.22 -2.94
C LYS A 208 0.93 18.60 -4.12
N GLY A 209 0.46 17.60 -4.89
CA GLY A 209 -0.48 17.83 -5.99
C GLY A 209 -1.89 18.20 -5.53
N ALA A 210 -2.37 17.58 -4.45
CA ALA A 210 -3.70 17.83 -3.90
C ALA A 210 -3.84 19.21 -3.22
N ALA A 211 -2.74 19.83 -2.78
CA ALA A 211 -2.73 21.14 -2.11
C ALA A 211 -2.86 22.34 -3.07
N PHE A 212 -2.74 22.14 -4.38
CA PHE A 212 -2.86 23.18 -5.42
C PHE A 212 -4.13 23.00 -6.25
#